data_433afdabb81ae1ad0dc965bc0e23cf1b
#
_entry.id   433afdabb81ae1ad0dc965bc0e23cf1b
#
_cell.length_a   1.000
_cell.length_b   1.000
_cell.length_c   1.000
_cell.angle_alpha   90.00
_cell.angle_beta   90.00
_cell.angle_gamma   90.00
#
_symmetry.space_group_name_H-M   'P 1'
#
loop_
_entity.id
_entity.type
_entity.pdbx_description
1 polymer ?
#
loop_
_entity_poly.entity_id
_entity_poly.type
_entity_poly.pdbx_seq_one_letter_code
_entity_poly.pdbx_strand_id
1 'polypeptide(L)'
;MEENLNFFATVFHTTIEENYDLVRDIYRQIEPFRKRRAGALSGGMKQKLALSCALIHKPDVLFLDEPTTGVDPVSRKEFWGMLRRLKEQGITIIASTPIIDEARQCDRIAFINEGEIKGIDTPDRILTRFAGILCPPGLQHERVENHENKVIEVEGLTKRFGNFTAVDHISFQVHRGEIFGFLGANGAGKTTAMRML
;
A
#
# COMPACT_ATOMS: atom_id res chain seq x y z
N MET A 1 5.85 10.78 -20.55
CA MET A 1 6.36 10.30 -19.23
C MET A 1 6.91 11.46 -18.39
N GLU A 2 7.88 12.17 -18.91
CA GLU A 2 8.47 13.36 -18.27
C GLU A 2 7.41 14.45 -17.98
N GLU A 3 6.45 14.65 -18.87
CA GLU A 3 5.31 15.54 -18.67
C GLU A 3 4.47 15.18 -17.43
N ASN A 4 4.31 13.89 -17.13
CA ASN A 4 3.57 13.45 -15.95
C ASN A 4 4.32 13.86 -14.67
N LEU A 5 5.64 13.65 -14.60
CA LEU A 5 6.45 14.06 -13.45
C LEU A 5 6.42 15.56 -13.25
N ASN A 6 6.63 16.33 -14.35
CA ASN A 6 6.56 17.80 -14.32
C ASN A 6 5.17 18.30 -13.88
N PHE A 7 4.10 17.63 -14.34
CA PHE A 7 2.75 17.97 -13.91
C PHE A 7 2.59 17.81 -12.40
N PHE A 8 2.97 16.65 -11.85
CA PHE A 8 2.87 16.43 -10.39
C PHE A 8 3.80 17.35 -9.61
N ALA A 9 5.02 17.59 -10.07
CA ALA A 9 5.93 18.54 -9.44
C ALA A 9 5.29 19.95 -9.38
N THR A 10 4.68 20.40 -10.49
CA THR A 10 3.97 21.70 -10.53
C THR A 10 2.79 21.73 -9.58
N VAL A 11 1.95 20.66 -9.52
CA VAL A 11 0.78 20.58 -8.64
C VAL A 11 1.18 20.66 -7.18
N PHE A 12 2.30 20.05 -6.80
CA PHE A 12 2.79 20.04 -5.42
C PHE A 12 3.80 21.16 -5.12
N HIS A 13 3.97 22.13 -6.02
CA HIS A 13 4.86 23.27 -5.83
C HIS A 13 6.32 22.87 -5.50
N THR A 14 6.82 21.83 -6.17
CA THR A 14 8.19 21.33 -6.05
C THR A 14 8.82 21.17 -7.43
N THR A 15 10.07 20.75 -7.48
CA THR A 15 10.77 20.41 -8.72
C THR A 15 11.23 18.95 -8.69
N ILE A 16 11.52 18.39 -9.88
CA ILE A 16 12.07 17.04 -9.96
C ILE A 16 13.43 17.00 -9.28
N GLU A 17 14.23 18.05 -9.44
CA GLU A 17 15.59 18.17 -8.93
C GLU A 17 15.62 18.17 -7.39
N GLU A 18 14.69 18.87 -6.73
CA GLU A 18 14.63 18.94 -5.27
C GLU A 18 14.46 17.58 -4.60
N ASN A 19 13.70 16.69 -5.22
CA ASN A 19 13.39 15.37 -4.64
C ASN A 19 13.95 14.22 -5.50
N TYR A 20 14.90 14.52 -6.40
CA TYR A 20 15.46 13.54 -7.33
C TYR A 20 16.05 12.33 -6.63
N ASP A 21 16.74 12.54 -5.50
CA ASP A 21 17.39 11.45 -4.75
C ASP A 21 16.37 10.38 -4.27
N LEU A 22 15.16 10.79 -3.92
CA LEU A 22 14.09 9.88 -3.50
C LEU A 22 13.57 9.03 -4.66
N VAL A 23 13.44 9.61 -5.85
CA VAL A 23 12.88 8.95 -7.03
C VAL A 23 13.94 8.33 -7.94
N ARG A 24 15.21 8.69 -7.78
CA ARG A 24 16.32 8.38 -8.68
C ARG A 24 16.40 6.91 -9.06
N ASP A 25 16.39 6.02 -8.09
CA ASP A 25 16.58 4.57 -8.32
C ASP A 25 15.41 3.95 -9.06
N ILE A 26 14.21 4.52 -8.89
CA ILE A 26 13.00 4.11 -9.58
C ILE A 26 12.98 4.72 -10.98
N TYR A 27 13.23 6.03 -11.07
CA TYR A 27 13.14 6.80 -12.31
C TYR A 27 14.20 6.37 -13.33
N ARG A 28 15.45 6.13 -12.92
CA ARG A 28 16.52 5.67 -13.83
C ARG A 28 16.17 4.41 -14.61
N GLN A 29 15.34 3.55 -14.07
CA GLN A 29 14.91 2.32 -14.75
C GLN A 29 13.94 2.61 -15.91
N ILE A 30 13.23 3.73 -15.88
CA ILE A 30 12.26 4.12 -16.88
C ILE A 30 12.73 5.35 -17.70
N GLU A 31 13.76 6.03 -17.27
CA GLU A 31 14.33 7.23 -17.92
C GLU A 31 14.66 7.03 -19.42
N PRO A 32 15.23 5.88 -19.86
CA PRO A 32 15.47 5.63 -21.30
C PRO A 32 14.21 5.74 -22.15
N PHE A 33 13.04 5.61 -21.54
CA PHE A 33 11.74 5.67 -22.22
C PHE A 33 10.99 6.99 -21.97
N ARG A 34 11.66 8.02 -21.42
CA ARG A 34 11.04 9.29 -21.00
C ARG A 34 10.19 9.98 -22.07
N LYS A 35 10.55 9.81 -23.35
CA LYS A 35 9.81 10.37 -24.49
C LYS A 35 8.59 9.54 -24.90
N ARG A 36 8.41 8.33 -24.38
CA ARG A 36 7.24 7.51 -24.70
C ARG A 36 5.99 8.01 -23.97
N ARG A 37 4.83 7.83 -24.63
CA ARG A 37 3.54 8.05 -23.96
C ARG A 37 3.35 7.02 -22.84
N ALA A 38 2.79 7.44 -21.71
CA ALA A 38 2.54 6.55 -20.57
C ALA A 38 1.71 5.31 -20.96
N GLY A 39 0.76 5.45 -21.89
CA GLY A 39 -0.04 4.34 -22.41
C GLY A 39 0.77 3.24 -23.11
N ALA A 40 1.92 3.58 -23.69
CA ALA A 40 2.80 2.64 -24.42
C ALA A 40 3.85 1.95 -23.53
N LEU A 41 3.81 2.16 -22.21
CA LEU A 41 4.69 1.51 -21.23
C LEU A 41 4.14 0.13 -20.86
N SER A 42 5.05 -0.80 -20.48
CA SER A 42 4.65 -2.06 -19.86
C SER A 42 3.97 -1.83 -18.50
N GLY A 43 3.27 -2.83 -17.96
CA GLY A 43 2.62 -2.75 -16.66
C GLY A 43 3.59 -2.33 -15.55
N GLY A 44 4.72 -3.01 -15.42
CA GLY A 44 5.76 -2.67 -14.44
C GLY A 44 6.35 -1.27 -14.62
N MET A 45 6.53 -0.81 -15.86
CA MET A 45 6.99 0.57 -16.11
C MET A 45 5.93 1.62 -15.75
N LYS A 46 4.65 1.35 -15.97
CA LYS A 46 3.54 2.22 -15.54
C LYS A 46 3.52 2.36 -14.04
N GLN A 47 3.72 1.26 -13.29
CA GLN A 47 3.78 1.28 -11.84
C GLN A 47 4.99 2.07 -11.32
N LYS A 48 6.17 1.90 -11.93
CA LYS A 48 7.36 2.69 -11.60
C LYS A 48 7.14 4.19 -11.86
N LEU A 49 6.47 4.54 -12.96
CA LEU A 49 6.12 5.93 -13.26
C LEU A 49 5.12 6.48 -12.22
N ALA A 50 4.06 5.75 -11.91
CA ALA A 50 3.07 6.15 -10.93
C ALA A 50 3.70 6.36 -9.55
N LEU A 51 4.59 5.44 -9.13
CA LEU A 51 5.32 5.56 -7.88
C LEU A 51 6.25 6.78 -7.88
N SER A 52 6.99 7.03 -8.97
CA SER A 52 7.83 8.23 -9.10
C SER A 52 7.00 9.53 -8.99
N CYS A 53 5.83 9.58 -9.62
CA CYS A 53 4.92 10.73 -9.51
C CYS A 53 4.40 10.92 -8.08
N ALA A 54 4.06 9.83 -7.39
CA ALA A 54 3.58 9.88 -6.01
C ALA A 54 4.66 10.29 -5.00
N LEU A 55 5.92 10.06 -5.32
CA LEU A 55 7.06 10.38 -4.45
C LEU A 55 7.63 11.78 -4.67
N ILE A 56 7.26 12.47 -5.76
CA ILE A 56 7.87 13.75 -6.15
C ILE A 56 7.72 14.83 -5.10
N HIS A 57 6.70 14.78 -4.26
CA HIS A 57 6.45 15.73 -3.18
C HIS A 57 6.91 15.23 -1.80
N LYS A 58 7.68 14.13 -1.76
CA LYS A 58 8.23 13.53 -0.54
C LYS A 58 7.18 13.29 0.56
N PRO A 59 6.20 12.41 0.32
CA PRO A 59 5.12 12.15 1.26
C PRO A 59 5.63 11.43 2.52
N ASP A 60 5.04 11.72 3.68
CA ASP A 60 5.23 10.93 4.91
C ASP A 60 4.51 9.59 4.85
N VAL A 61 3.38 9.54 4.15
CA VAL A 61 2.53 8.35 3.99
C VAL A 61 2.19 8.15 2.52
N LEU A 62 2.39 6.93 2.03
CA LEU A 62 2.11 6.51 0.67
C LEU A 62 0.97 5.48 0.64
N PHE A 63 -0.11 5.80 -0.08
CA PHE A 63 -1.26 4.91 -0.27
C PHE A 63 -1.20 4.22 -1.63
N LEU A 64 -1.29 2.90 -1.65
CA LEU A 64 -1.17 2.07 -2.86
C LEU A 64 -2.33 1.06 -2.95
N ASP A 65 -3.30 1.33 -3.80
CA ASP A 65 -4.45 0.44 -4.00
C ASP A 65 -4.15 -0.56 -5.12
N GLU A 66 -3.96 -1.84 -4.73
CA GLU A 66 -3.64 -2.96 -5.63
C GLU A 66 -2.51 -2.64 -6.64
N PRO A 67 -1.34 -2.15 -6.19
CA PRO A 67 -0.36 -1.51 -7.05
C PRO A 67 0.27 -2.42 -8.10
N THR A 68 0.15 -3.73 -7.96
CA THR A 68 0.78 -4.71 -8.86
C THR A 68 -0.22 -5.56 -9.62
N THR A 69 -1.50 -5.16 -9.64
CA THR A 69 -2.54 -5.84 -10.44
C THR A 69 -2.19 -5.77 -11.92
N GLY A 70 -2.14 -6.94 -12.59
CA GLY A 70 -1.76 -7.03 -14.00
C GLY A 70 -0.26 -6.88 -14.30
N VAL A 71 0.59 -6.91 -13.27
CA VAL A 71 2.04 -6.86 -13.40
C VAL A 71 2.62 -8.28 -13.35
N ASP A 72 3.62 -8.55 -14.19
CA ASP A 72 4.31 -9.84 -14.21
C ASP A 72 5.06 -10.13 -12.90
N PRO A 73 5.32 -11.41 -12.55
CA PRO A 73 5.91 -11.77 -11.26
C PRO A 73 7.29 -11.15 -10.99
N VAL A 74 8.11 -10.95 -12.02
CA VAL A 74 9.46 -10.37 -11.87
C VAL A 74 9.35 -8.90 -11.52
N SER A 75 8.58 -8.14 -12.31
CA SER A 75 8.34 -6.71 -12.07
C SER A 75 7.63 -6.46 -10.73
N ARG A 76 6.76 -7.38 -10.31
CA ARG A 76 6.09 -7.35 -8.99
C ARG A 76 7.10 -7.45 -7.86
N LYS A 77 8.00 -8.43 -7.90
CA LYS A 77 9.06 -8.60 -6.90
C LYS A 77 9.97 -7.37 -6.81
N GLU A 78 10.34 -6.80 -7.96
CA GLU A 78 11.12 -5.56 -8.02
C GLU A 78 10.37 -4.39 -7.37
N PHE A 79 9.07 -4.25 -7.66
CA PHE A 79 8.23 -3.19 -7.10
C PHE A 79 8.17 -3.27 -5.57
N TRP A 80 7.91 -4.43 -4.99
CA TRP A 80 7.93 -4.62 -3.54
C TRP A 80 9.32 -4.39 -2.93
N GLY A 81 10.39 -4.73 -3.66
CA GLY A 81 11.77 -4.37 -3.27
C GLY A 81 12.00 -2.85 -3.22
N MET A 82 11.37 -2.08 -4.13
CA MET A 82 11.41 -0.62 -4.07
C MET A 82 10.65 -0.07 -2.86
N LEU A 83 9.46 -0.60 -2.55
CA LEU A 83 8.67 -0.18 -1.38
C LEU A 83 9.45 -0.39 -0.07
N ARG A 84 10.17 -1.51 0.07
CA ARG A 84 11.01 -1.75 1.26
C ARG A 84 12.12 -0.70 1.41
N ARG A 85 12.79 -0.31 0.32
CA ARG A 85 13.79 0.76 0.37
C ARG A 85 13.18 2.12 0.75
N LEU A 86 11.97 2.43 0.28
CA LEU A 86 11.26 3.65 0.68
C LEU A 86 10.91 3.64 2.17
N LYS A 87 10.49 2.49 2.69
CA LYS A 87 10.28 2.30 4.13
C LYS A 87 11.57 2.56 4.92
N GLU A 88 12.72 2.03 4.47
CA GLU A 88 14.03 2.27 5.11
C GLU A 88 14.41 3.75 5.12
N GLN A 89 13.87 4.55 4.19
CA GLN A 89 14.01 6.00 4.15
C GLN A 89 12.97 6.74 5.03
N GLY A 90 12.17 6.01 5.79
CA GLY A 90 11.21 6.55 6.76
C GLY A 90 9.80 6.80 6.21
N ILE A 91 9.51 6.43 4.96
CA ILE A 91 8.16 6.55 4.39
C ILE A 91 7.28 5.44 4.95
N THR A 92 6.11 5.82 5.46
CA THR A 92 5.08 4.87 5.87
C THR A 92 4.27 4.46 4.65
N ILE A 93 4.00 3.17 4.47
CA ILE A 93 3.30 2.67 3.28
C ILE A 93 2.06 1.90 3.70
N ILE A 94 0.93 2.24 3.10
CA ILE A 94 -0.32 1.49 3.22
C ILE A 94 -0.65 0.92 1.84
N ALA A 95 -0.69 -0.40 1.74
CA ALA A 95 -0.96 -1.09 0.49
C ALA A 95 -2.14 -2.05 0.60
N SER A 96 -3.01 -2.09 -0.40
CA SER A 96 -4.01 -3.15 -0.52
C SER A 96 -3.56 -4.21 -1.51
N THR A 97 -3.87 -5.47 -1.24
CA THR A 97 -3.60 -6.57 -2.17
C THR A 97 -4.52 -7.76 -1.93
N PRO A 98 -4.96 -8.47 -2.98
CA PRO A 98 -5.61 -9.78 -2.86
C PRO A 98 -4.59 -10.93 -2.85
N ILE A 99 -3.28 -10.65 -2.98
CA ILE A 99 -2.23 -11.65 -3.22
C ILE A 99 -1.45 -11.91 -1.93
N ILE A 100 -1.47 -13.16 -1.47
CA ILE A 100 -0.83 -13.59 -0.23
C ILE A 100 0.68 -13.32 -0.23
N ASP A 101 1.37 -13.59 -1.33
CA ASP A 101 2.82 -13.38 -1.43
C ASP A 101 3.21 -11.90 -1.32
N GLU A 102 2.33 -11.00 -1.71
CA GLU A 102 2.51 -9.56 -1.51
C GLU A 102 2.25 -9.16 -0.06
N ALA A 103 1.19 -9.68 0.55
CA ALA A 103 0.89 -9.45 1.95
C ALA A 103 2.07 -9.85 2.87
N ARG A 104 2.82 -10.90 2.49
CA ARG A 104 4.05 -11.32 3.20
C ARG A 104 5.19 -10.30 3.13
N GLN A 105 5.12 -9.30 2.24
CA GLN A 105 6.10 -8.23 2.17
C GLN A 105 5.80 -7.08 3.14
N CYS A 106 4.62 -7.07 3.77
CA CYS A 106 4.21 -6.09 4.76
C CYS A 106 4.74 -6.46 6.15
N ASP A 107 4.87 -5.47 7.03
CA ASP A 107 5.23 -5.70 8.44
C ASP A 107 4.03 -6.20 9.22
N ARG A 108 2.87 -5.61 8.97
CA ARG A 108 1.59 -5.98 9.56
C ARG A 108 0.53 -5.97 8.48
N ILE A 109 -0.47 -6.81 8.63
CA ILE A 109 -1.62 -6.86 7.73
C ILE A 109 -2.93 -6.88 8.50
N ALA A 110 -3.93 -6.16 7.96
CA ALA A 110 -5.32 -6.29 8.32
C ALA A 110 -6.01 -7.20 7.29
N PHE A 111 -6.53 -8.32 7.73
CA PHE A 111 -7.34 -9.20 6.89
C PHE A 111 -8.78 -8.69 6.87
N ILE A 112 -9.23 -8.22 5.68
CA ILE A 112 -10.58 -7.71 5.47
C ILE A 112 -11.40 -8.74 4.71
N ASN A 113 -12.58 -9.04 5.23
CA ASN A 113 -13.60 -9.85 4.57
C ASN A 113 -14.98 -9.28 4.85
N GLU A 114 -15.79 -9.12 3.79
CA GLU A 114 -17.17 -8.60 3.89
C GLU A 114 -17.26 -7.25 4.61
N GLY A 115 -16.29 -6.37 4.37
CA GLY A 115 -16.24 -5.02 4.95
C GLY A 115 -15.72 -4.94 6.38
N GLU A 116 -15.42 -6.07 7.02
CA GLU A 116 -14.94 -6.14 8.39
C GLU A 116 -13.47 -6.58 8.48
N ILE A 117 -12.73 -6.06 9.46
CA ILE A 117 -11.41 -6.57 9.81
C ILE A 117 -11.56 -7.83 10.66
N LYS A 118 -11.11 -8.97 10.13
CA LYS A 118 -11.15 -10.26 10.84
C LYS A 118 -9.92 -10.50 11.71
N GLY A 119 -8.85 -9.72 11.51
CA GLY A 119 -7.65 -9.74 12.35
C GLY A 119 -6.58 -8.80 11.83
N ILE A 120 -5.72 -8.34 12.74
CA ILE A 120 -4.53 -7.53 12.43
C ILE A 120 -3.35 -8.17 13.15
N ASP A 121 -2.32 -8.55 12.41
CA ASP A 121 -1.08 -9.12 12.96
C ASP A 121 0.01 -9.14 11.89
N THR A 122 1.14 -9.76 12.19
CA THR A 122 2.15 -10.09 11.18
C THR A 122 1.59 -11.03 10.12
N PRO A 123 2.09 -10.97 8.87
CA PRO A 123 1.58 -11.81 7.78
C PRO A 123 1.52 -13.30 8.13
N ASP A 124 2.58 -13.84 8.73
CA ASP A 124 2.64 -15.28 9.04
C ASP A 124 1.57 -15.70 10.07
N ARG A 125 1.31 -14.88 11.08
CA ARG A 125 0.24 -15.16 12.07
C ARG A 125 -1.14 -15.10 11.44
N ILE A 126 -1.42 -14.08 10.63
CA ILE A 126 -2.69 -13.96 9.91
C ILE A 126 -2.88 -15.14 8.95
N LEU A 127 -1.87 -15.47 8.14
CA LEU A 127 -1.96 -16.56 7.18
C LEU A 127 -2.13 -17.92 7.87
N THR A 128 -1.44 -18.17 8.98
CA THR A 128 -1.62 -19.40 9.77
C THR A 128 -3.03 -19.47 10.33
N ARG A 129 -3.56 -18.36 10.85
CA ARG A 129 -4.90 -18.28 11.44
C ARG A 129 -6.01 -18.51 10.41
N PHE A 130 -5.87 -17.99 9.19
CA PHE A 130 -6.91 -18.02 8.17
C PHE A 130 -6.65 -19.01 7.03
N ALA A 131 -5.45 -19.55 6.83
CA ALA A 131 -5.19 -20.69 5.93
C ALA A 131 -5.58 -22.04 6.54
N GLY A 132 -5.67 -22.13 7.86
CA GLY A 132 -6.17 -23.31 8.58
C GLY A 132 -7.61 -23.09 9.02
N ILE A 133 -8.57 -23.64 8.29
CA ILE A 133 -9.98 -23.76 8.73
C ILE A 133 -10.13 -24.65 10.00
N LEU A 134 -9.04 -24.89 10.70
CA LEU A 134 -8.97 -25.72 11.90
C LEU A 134 -7.98 -25.12 12.92
N CYS A 135 -8.34 -24.00 13.54
CA CYS A 135 -7.67 -23.60 14.78
C CYS A 135 -8.73 -23.20 15.81
N PRO A 136 -8.67 -23.77 17.04
CA PRO A 136 -9.68 -23.56 18.07
C PRO A 136 -9.69 -22.09 18.55
N PRO A 137 -10.83 -21.59 19.05
CA PRO A 137 -10.92 -20.25 19.61
C PRO A 137 -10.12 -20.17 20.90
N GLY A 138 -9.08 -19.33 20.96
CA GLY A 138 -8.36 -19.16 22.21
C GLY A 138 -6.99 -18.51 22.18
N LEU A 139 -6.65 -17.71 21.18
CA LEU A 139 -5.47 -16.87 21.28
C LEU A 139 -5.89 -15.40 21.40
N GLN A 140 -5.77 -14.89 22.62
CA GLN A 140 -5.96 -13.49 22.98
C GLN A 140 -4.93 -12.62 22.23
N HIS A 141 -5.41 -11.47 21.79
CA HIS A 141 -4.60 -10.41 21.21
C HIS A 141 -3.55 -9.94 22.22
N GLU A 142 -2.29 -10.29 22.04
CA GLU A 142 -1.22 -9.50 22.61
C GLU A 142 -1.13 -8.21 21.77
N ARG A 143 -1.67 -7.15 22.32
CA ARG A 143 -1.43 -5.79 21.87
C ARG A 143 0.05 -5.50 22.11
N VAL A 144 0.83 -5.44 21.06
CA VAL A 144 2.09 -4.71 21.11
C VAL A 144 1.70 -3.22 21.07
N GLU A 145 1.48 -2.66 22.26
CA GLU A 145 1.22 -1.24 22.45
C GLU A 145 2.57 -0.51 22.37
N ASN A 146 2.88 -0.02 21.18
CA ASN A 146 3.91 1.00 21.01
C ASN A 146 3.20 2.33 20.78
N HIS A 147 2.88 3.05 21.87
CA HIS A 147 2.04 4.26 21.86
C HIS A 147 2.68 5.49 21.21
N GLU A 148 4.00 5.48 20.90
CA GLU A 148 4.73 6.70 20.58
C GLU A 148 4.92 7.00 19.07
N ASN A 149 4.43 6.16 18.15
CA ASN A 149 4.79 6.32 16.74
C ASN A 149 3.62 6.09 15.76
N LYS A 150 2.39 6.40 16.16
CA LYS A 150 1.22 6.27 15.30
C LYS A 150 1.16 7.42 14.29
N VAL A 151 0.95 7.10 13.01
CA VAL A 151 0.75 8.07 11.93
C VAL A 151 -0.73 8.12 11.54
N ILE A 152 -1.43 6.98 11.62
CA ILE A 152 -2.86 6.88 11.34
C ILE A 152 -3.52 6.10 12.47
N GLU A 153 -4.63 6.62 12.97
CA GLU A 153 -5.52 5.97 13.92
C GLU A 153 -6.95 6.07 13.40
N VAL A 154 -7.59 4.93 13.26
CA VAL A 154 -8.94 4.79 12.73
C VAL A 154 -9.79 4.06 13.74
N GLU A 155 -10.95 4.62 14.09
CA GLU A 155 -11.90 4.04 15.02
C GLU A 155 -13.30 3.99 14.39
N GLY A 156 -13.90 2.80 14.35
CA GLY A 156 -15.28 2.57 13.93
C GLY A 156 -15.61 3.05 12.51
N LEU A 157 -14.64 3.05 11.59
CA LEU A 157 -14.83 3.53 10.24
C LEU A 157 -15.89 2.71 9.51
N THR A 158 -16.94 3.37 9.03
CA THR A 158 -18.07 2.72 8.37
C THR A 158 -18.43 3.44 7.08
N LYS A 159 -18.65 2.69 6.00
CA LYS A 159 -19.13 3.22 4.72
C LYS A 159 -20.29 2.40 4.18
N ARG A 160 -21.39 3.09 3.92
CA ARG A 160 -22.61 2.52 3.32
C ARG A 160 -22.90 3.15 1.96
N PHE A 161 -23.42 2.32 1.05
CA PHE A 161 -23.95 2.73 -0.24
C PHE A 161 -25.40 2.23 -0.33
N GLY A 162 -26.36 3.10 -0.03
CA GLY A 162 -27.74 2.68 0.16
C GLY A 162 -27.87 1.65 1.27
N ASN A 163 -28.41 0.48 0.94
CA ASN A 163 -28.56 -0.66 1.88
C ASN A 163 -27.32 -1.54 1.99
N PHE A 164 -26.26 -1.29 1.21
CA PHE A 164 -25.03 -2.08 1.21
C PHE A 164 -23.98 -1.43 2.10
N THR A 165 -23.46 -2.16 3.08
CA THR A 165 -22.33 -1.74 3.91
C THR A 165 -21.05 -2.28 3.29
N ALA A 166 -20.23 -1.39 2.73
CA ALA A 166 -18.96 -1.74 2.07
C ALA A 166 -17.80 -1.85 3.06
N VAL A 167 -17.86 -1.08 4.16
CA VAL A 167 -16.92 -1.10 5.28
C VAL A 167 -17.75 -0.96 6.55
N ASP A 168 -17.55 -1.83 7.52
CA ASP A 168 -18.35 -1.89 8.74
C ASP A 168 -17.48 -1.85 10.01
N HIS A 169 -17.53 -0.71 10.71
CA HIS A 169 -16.92 -0.45 12.02
C HIS A 169 -15.45 -0.89 12.13
N ILE A 170 -14.64 -0.71 11.06
CA ILE A 170 -13.23 -1.07 11.12
C ILE A 170 -12.42 -0.10 11.99
N SER A 171 -11.53 -0.68 12.81
CA SER A 171 -10.61 0.07 13.67
C SER A 171 -9.20 -0.50 13.52
N PHE A 172 -8.21 0.38 13.33
CA PHE A 172 -6.80 -0.02 13.19
C PHE A 172 -5.88 1.18 13.40
N GLN A 173 -4.60 0.89 13.54
CA GLN A 173 -3.56 1.89 13.71
C GLN A 173 -2.39 1.56 12.77
N VAL A 174 -1.75 2.60 12.21
CA VAL A 174 -0.55 2.49 11.38
C VAL A 174 0.58 3.24 12.05
N HIS A 175 1.74 2.60 12.14
CA HIS A 175 2.93 3.16 12.76
C HIS A 175 3.85 3.80 11.72
N ARG A 176 4.60 4.81 12.13
CA ARG A 176 5.57 5.49 11.25
C ARG A 176 6.62 4.51 10.76
N GLY A 177 6.88 4.54 9.44
CA GLY A 177 7.93 3.71 8.82
C GLY A 177 7.60 2.22 8.74
N GLU A 178 6.32 1.81 8.83
CA GLU A 178 5.92 0.44 8.52
C GLU A 178 5.28 0.33 7.12
N ILE A 179 5.28 -0.87 6.58
CA ILE A 179 4.40 -1.27 5.48
C ILE A 179 3.20 -1.99 6.07
N PHE A 180 2.04 -1.31 6.06
CA PHE A 180 0.78 -1.87 6.53
C PHE A 180 -0.05 -2.34 5.34
N GLY A 181 -0.45 -3.61 5.34
CA GLY A 181 -1.19 -4.23 4.25
C GLY A 181 -2.66 -4.46 4.57
N PHE A 182 -3.56 -4.16 3.62
CA PHE A 182 -4.93 -4.68 3.61
C PHE A 182 -4.99 -5.91 2.73
N LEU A 183 -5.16 -7.09 3.33
CA LEU A 183 -5.35 -8.36 2.62
C LEU A 183 -6.83 -8.73 2.56
N GLY A 184 -7.31 -9.16 1.40
CA GLY A 184 -8.68 -9.64 1.24
C GLY A 184 -9.02 -9.88 -0.23
N ALA A 185 -10.10 -10.59 -0.50
CA ALA A 185 -10.61 -10.82 -1.85
C ALA A 185 -11.05 -9.51 -2.52
N ASN A 186 -11.23 -9.55 -3.85
CA ASN A 186 -11.83 -8.41 -4.56
C ASN A 186 -13.27 -8.24 -4.08
N GLY A 187 -13.65 -6.97 -3.81
CA GLY A 187 -14.94 -6.65 -3.22
C GLY A 187 -15.02 -6.73 -1.69
N ALA A 188 -13.97 -7.15 -1.00
CA ALA A 188 -13.96 -7.24 0.48
C ALA A 188 -14.00 -5.90 1.21
N GLY A 189 -13.92 -4.76 0.51
CA GLY A 189 -13.95 -3.42 1.13
C GLY A 189 -12.59 -2.70 1.17
N LYS A 190 -11.47 -3.32 0.73
CA LYS A 190 -10.12 -2.75 0.77
C LYS A 190 -10.02 -1.36 0.14
N THR A 191 -10.40 -1.24 -1.14
CA THR A 191 -10.38 0.03 -1.88
C THR A 191 -11.25 1.09 -1.22
N THR A 192 -12.42 0.69 -0.70
CA THR A 192 -13.31 1.62 0.00
C THR A 192 -12.67 2.12 1.29
N ALA A 193 -12.07 1.24 2.10
CA ALA A 193 -11.34 1.61 3.31
C ALA A 193 -10.19 2.57 2.98
N MET A 194 -9.37 2.26 1.97
CA MET A 194 -8.24 3.09 1.53
C MET A 194 -8.65 4.50 1.07
N ARG A 195 -9.82 4.63 0.41
CA ARG A 195 -10.31 5.94 -0.08
C ARG A 195 -10.93 6.82 1.01
N MET A 196 -11.13 6.28 2.18
CA MET A 196 -11.70 7.00 3.33
C MET A 196 -10.61 7.54 4.27
N LEU A 197 -9.35 7.12 4.09
CA LEU A 197 -8.16 7.59 4.80
C LEU A 197 -7.56 8.81 4.12
#